data_dd2121ddde639715f8d72f235f782231
#
_entry.id   dd2121ddde639715f8d72f235f782231
#
_cell.length_a   1.000
_cell.length_b   1.000
_cell.length_c   1.000
_cell.angle_alpha   90.00
_cell.angle_beta   90.00
_cell.angle_gamma   90.00
#
_symmetry.space_group_name_H-M   'P 1'
#
loop_
_entity.id
_entity.type
_entity.pdbx_description
1 polymer ?
#
loop_
_entity_poly.entity_id
_entity_poly.type
_entity_poly.pdbx_seq_one_letter_code
_entity_poly.pdbx_strand_id
1 'polypeptide(L)'
;MIPELKQALNRGGKQVIVLHLYGSHEPECVRFPAQEAIFDAQDSGIDACYDNSIRYTDKLLGQMFSLLEGRRASLVYFSDHALERDPQKRVVYYHGGVKPSQHAYQVPMFVWYSKQVAKPENGEVKALYSTAHNFQLMRYWLGIRLPNETLPGTLKSRASQLAGQVPVLDTTNTVYDWKQLRR
;
A
#
# COMPACT_ATOMS: atom_id res chain seq x y z
N MET A 1 -10.05 13.17 -6.70
CA MET A 1 -10.05 11.69 -6.46
C MET A 1 -11.35 11.17 -5.82
N ILE A 2 -11.80 11.66 -4.65
CA ILE A 2 -13.09 11.19 -4.06
C ILE A 2 -14.30 11.52 -4.94
N PRO A 3 -14.41 12.70 -5.56
CA PRO A 3 -15.49 12.99 -6.52
C PRO A 3 -15.48 12.03 -7.72
N GLU A 4 -14.32 11.72 -8.27
CA GLU A 4 -14.15 10.80 -9.41
C GLU A 4 -14.55 9.37 -9.04
N LEU A 5 -14.19 8.93 -7.82
CA LEU A 5 -14.64 7.64 -7.31
C LEU A 5 -16.16 7.60 -7.19
N LYS A 6 -16.79 8.63 -6.63
CA LYS A 6 -18.27 8.73 -6.56
C LYS A 6 -18.89 8.65 -7.96
N GLN A 7 -18.35 9.37 -8.92
CA GLN A 7 -18.84 9.35 -10.30
C GLN A 7 -18.71 7.95 -10.93
N ALA A 8 -17.55 7.28 -10.73
CA ALA A 8 -17.35 5.92 -11.22
C ALA A 8 -18.37 4.94 -10.60
N LEU A 9 -18.58 5.03 -9.28
CA LEU A 9 -19.54 4.18 -8.57
C LEU A 9 -20.99 4.36 -9.03
N ASN A 10 -21.35 5.54 -9.55
CA ASN A 10 -22.70 5.81 -10.07
C ASN A 10 -22.98 5.14 -11.44
N ARG A 11 -21.96 4.68 -12.15
CA ARG A 11 -22.16 3.96 -13.42
C ARG A 11 -22.80 2.58 -13.24
N GLY A 12 -22.74 2.03 -12.02
CA GLY A 12 -23.28 0.69 -11.70
C GLY A 12 -22.50 -0.45 -12.35
N GLY A 13 -23.00 -1.66 -12.16
CA GLY A 13 -22.37 -2.87 -12.71
C GLY A 13 -21.11 -3.32 -12.00
N LYS A 14 -20.43 -4.33 -12.56
CA LYS A 14 -19.15 -4.81 -12.07
C LYS A 14 -18.04 -3.90 -12.59
N GLN A 15 -17.22 -3.38 -11.69
CA GLN A 15 -16.15 -2.44 -12.03
C GLN A 15 -14.85 -2.81 -11.32
N VAL A 16 -13.74 -2.56 -11.98
CA VAL A 16 -12.41 -2.44 -11.38
C VAL A 16 -12.02 -0.97 -11.49
N ILE A 17 -11.79 -0.33 -10.35
CA ILE A 17 -11.41 1.08 -10.28
C ILE A 17 -10.00 1.14 -9.71
N VAL A 18 -9.08 1.74 -10.45
CA VAL A 18 -7.70 1.96 -10.00
C VAL A 18 -7.56 3.43 -9.62
N LEU A 19 -7.15 3.67 -8.39
CA LEU A 19 -6.87 5.01 -7.88
C LEU A 19 -5.38 5.10 -7.56
N HIS A 20 -4.69 5.99 -8.27
CA HIS A 20 -3.28 6.25 -8.03
C HIS A 20 -3.13 7.49 -7.13
N LEU A 21 -2.63 7.27 -5.91
CA LEU A 21 -2.35 8.32 -4.95
C LEU A 21 -0.89 8.74 -5.05
N TYR A 22 -0.62 10.03 -4.89
CA TYR A 22 0.75 10.51 -4.69
C TYR A 22 1.31 10.14 -3.33
N GLY A 23 0.43 9.82 -2.36
CA GLY A 23 0.84 9.46 -1.02
C GLY A 23 1.74 10.51 -0.38
N SER A 24 2.89 10.06 0.10
CA SER A 24 3.91 10.91 0.74
C SER A 24 5.11 11.21 -0.18
N HIS A 25 4.89 11.17 -1.50
CA HIS A 25 5.95 11.50 -2.48
C HIS A 25 6.45 12.95 -2.29
N GLU A 26 7.74 13.15 -2.43
CA GLU A 26 8.37 14.49 -2.36
C GLU A 26 7.76 15.49 -3.36
N PRO A 27 7.63 16.78 -3.01
CA PRO A 27 7.74 17.35 -1.66
C PRO A 27 6.48 17.09 -0.84
N GLU A 28 6.63 16.50 0.35
CA GLU A 28 5.54 15.96 1.18
C GLU A 28 4.57 17.04 1.66
N CYS A 29 5.07 18.26 1.91
CA CYS A 29 4.26 19.40 2.38
C CYS A 29 3.15 19.82 1.41
N VAL A 30 3.21 19.45 0.15
CA VAL A 30 2.17 19.76 -0.84
C VAL A 30 1.24 18.58 -1.13
N ARG A 31 1.35 17.50 -0.36
CA ARG A 31 0.54 16.28 -0.56
C ARG A 31 -0.77 16.28 0.23
N PHE A 32 -0.99 17.28 1.05
CA PHE A 32 -2.21 17.47 1.82
C PHE A 32 -2.63 18.95 1.82
N PRO A 33 -3.92 19.26 1.94
CA PRO A 33 -4.37 20.63 2.11
C PRO A 33 -3.89 21.22 3.45
N ALA A 34 -3.49 22.47 3.47
CA ALA A 34 -2.93 23.12 4.68
C ALA A 34 -3.84 23.01 5.91
N GLN A 35 -5.17 23.08 5.71
CA GLN A 35 -6.17 22.92 6.78
C GLN A 35 -6.26 21.50 7.34
N GLU A 36 -5.62 20.53 6.71
CA GLU A 36 -5.55 19.14 7.18
C GLU A 36 -4.30 18.86 8.02
N ALA A 37 -3.39 19.81 8.09
CA ALA A 37 -2.21 19.68 8.95
C ALA A 37 -2.62 19.69 10.42
N ILE A 38 -2.11 18.71 11.18
CA ILE A 38 -2.29 18.64 12.65
C ILE A 38 -0.95 18.55 13.38
N PHE A 39 0.10 18.08 12.69
CA PHE A 39 1.45 18.02 13.23
C PHE A 39 2.20 19.29 12.91
N ASP A 40 2.92 19.83 13.90
CA ASP A 40 3.74 21.02 13.76
C ASP A 40 5.22 20.61 13.60
N ALA A 41 5.94 21.35 12.75
CA ALA A 41 7.39 21.17 12.56
C ALA A 41 8.22 21.49 13.83
N GLN A 42 7.63 22.14 14.82
CA GLN A 42 8.28 22.43 16.08
C GLN A 42 8.32 21.24 17.05
N ASP A 43 7.48 20.24 16.85
CA ASP A 43 7.47 19.02 17.65
C ASP A 43 8.75 18.19 17.41
N SER A 44 9.50 17.98 18.47
CA SER A 44 10.77 17.25 18.39
C SER A 44 10.53 15.78 18.08
N GLY A 45 11.00 15.31 16.93
CA GLY A 45 10.91 13.90 16.51
C GLY A 45 9.86 13.59 15.45
N ILE A 46 8.99 14.54 15.12
CA ILE A 46 7.98 14.42 14.08
C ILE A 46 8.49 15.07 12.79
N ASP A 47 8.35 14.37 11.68
CA ASP A 47 8.41 14.96 10.35
C ASP A 47 7.02 15.45 9.99
N ALA A 48 6.70 16.70 10.34
CA ALA A 48 5.35 17.23 10.23
C ALA A 48 4.78 17.12 8.80
N CYS A 49 5.58 17.31 7.76
CA CYS A 49 5.11 17.19 6.38
C CYS A 49 4.83 15.74 6.01
N TYR A 50 5.75 14.85 6.30
CA TYR A 50 5.61 13.43 6.01
C TYR A 50 4.44 12.83 6.80
N ASP A 51 4.39 13.08 8.11
CA ASP A 51 3.35 12.53 8.99
C ASP A 51 1.95 13.05 8.65
N ASN A 52 1.82 14.35 8.32
CA ASN A 52 0.56 14.90 7.82
C ASN A 52 0.15 14.28 6.47
N SER A 53 1.08 13.98 5.57
CA SER A 53 0.78 13.33 4.29
C SER A 53 0.29 11.89 4.46
N ILE A 54 0.90 11.12 5.37
CA ILE A 54 0.45 9.77 5.75
C ILE A 54 -0.96 9.85 6.34
N ARG A 55 -1.17 10.74 7.33
CA ARG A 55 -2.48 10.92 7.94
C ARG A 55 -3.56 11.32 6.91
N TYR A 56 -3.21 12.16 5.95
CA TYR A 56 -4.15 12.56 4.90
C TYR A 56 -4.50 11.38 3.97
N THR A 57 -3.54 10.53 3.65
CA THR A 57 -3.78 9.28 2.91
C THR A 57 -4.74 8.37 3.67
N ASP A 58 -4.54 8.19 4.97
CA ASP A 58 -5.44 7.42 5.84
C ASP A 58 -6.86 7.99 5.83
N LYS A 59 -7.01 9.32 5.93
CA LYS A 59 -8.31 9.99 5.81
C LYS A 59 -8.99 9.70 4.46
N LEU A 60 -8.25 9.72 3.35
CA LEU A 60 -8.79 9.41 2.03
C LEU A 60 -9.25 7.95 1.95
N LEU A 61 -8.49 7.01 2.51
CA LEU A 61 -8.87 5.59 2.60
C LEU A 61 -10.16 5.43 3.43
N GLY A 62 -10.28 6.10 4.55
CA GLY A 62 -11.51 6.11 5.36
C GLY A 62 -12.74 6.61 4.59
N GLN A 63 -12.57 7.65 3.76
CA GLN A 63 -13.64 8.12 2.88
C GLN A 63 -14.00 7.10 1.79
N MET A 64 -13.01 6.39 1.23
CA MET A 64 -13.24 5.33 0.26
C MET A 64 -14.01 4.17 0.89
N PHE A 65 -13.61 3.72 2.09
CA PHE A 65 -14.33 2.68 2.83
C PHE A 65 -15.80 3.08 3.06
N SER A 66 -16.03 4.30 3.50
CA SER A 66 -17.39 4.81 3.73
C SER A 66 -18.27 4.80 2.45
N LEU A 67 -17.69 5.13 1.30
CA LEU A 67 -18.37 5.08 0.01
C LEU A 67 -18.68 3.67 -0.48
N LEU A 68 -17.85 2.71 -0.10
CA LEU A 68 -17.94 1.32 -0.52
C LEU A 68 -18.76 0.45 0.43
N GLU A 69 -18.97 0.88 1.69
CA GLU A 69 -19.56 0.06 2.76
C GLU A 69 -20.96 -0.47 2.43
N GLY A 70 -21.78 0.33 1.74
CA GLY A 70 -23.13 -0.06 1.30
C GLY A 70 -23.17 -0.92 0.02
N ARG A 71 -22.02 -1.25 -0.55
CA ARG A 71 -21.88 -1.96 -1.82
C ARG A 71 -21.18 -3.29 -1.61
N ARG A 72 -21.42 -4.27 -2.47
CA ARG A 72 -20.61 -5.50 -2.49
C ARG A 72 -19.25 -5.19 -3.10
N ALA A 73 -18.30 -4.77 -2.30
CA ALA A 73 -17.02 -4.24 -2.74
C ALA A 73 -15.85 -4.74 -1.88
N SER A 74 -14.68 -4.77 -2.46
CA SER A 74 -13.41 -4.92 -1.77
C SER A 74 -12.39 -3.90 -2.29
N LEU A 75 -11.42 -3.52 -1.47
CA LEU A 75 -10.35 -2.60 -1.80
C LEU A 75 -9.02 -3.25 -1.46
N VAL A 76 -8.09 -3.24 -2.40
CA VAL A 76 -6.68 -3.59 -2.17
C VAL A 76 -5.89 -2.30 -2.14
N TYR A 77 -5.11 -2.13 -1.09
CA TYR A 77 -4.15 -1.03 -0.95
C TYR A 77 -2.75 -1.58 -0.85
N PHE A 78 -1.84 -0.98 -1.57
CA PHE A 78 -0.39 -1.18 -1.43
C PHE A 78 0.35 0.05 -1.92
N SER A 79 1.55 0.28 -1.38
CA SER A 79 2.49 1.26 -1.91
C SER A 79 3.44 0.58 -2.90
N ASP A 80 3.93 1.32 -3.86
CA ASP A 80 4.93 0.88 -4.83
C ASP A 80 6.32 0.77 -4.20
N HIS A 81 6.70 1.70 -3.30
CA HIS A 81 7.95 1.70 -2.55
C HIS A 81 7.79 2.42 -1.21
N ALA A 82 8.76 2.26 -0.34
CA ALA A 82 8.93 3.05 0.88
C ALA A 82 10.04 4.09 0.67
N LEU A 83 10.34 4.85 1.73
CA LEU A 83 11.41 5.83 1.75
C LEU A 83 12.47 5.43 2.79
N GLU A 84 13.74 5.70 2.47
CA GLU A 84 14.85 5.59 3.42
C GLU A 84 14.99 6.91 4.14
N ARG A 85 15.20 6.86 5.46
CA ARG A 85 15.49 8.05 6.24
C ARG A 85 16.99 8.32 6.26
N ASP A 86 17.41 9.55 5.99
CA ASP A 86 18.81 9.96 6.14
C ASP A 86 19.19 9.95 7.63
N PRO A 87 20.13 9.09 8.06
CA PRO A 87 20.51 9.00 9.46
C PRO A 87 21.25 10.24 9.98
N GLN A 88 21.79 11.06 9.09
CA GLN A 88 22.55 12.27 9.44
C GLN A 88 21.67 13.52 9.44
N LYS A 89 20.49 13.45 8.84
CA LYS A 89 19.54 14.56 8.75
C LYS A 89 18.24 14.18 9.44
N ARG A 90 17.76 15.07 10.28
CA ARG A 90 16.60 14.78 11.13
C ARG A 90 15.32 14.48 10.35
N VAL A 91 15.15 15.08 9.20
CA VAL A 91 13.88 15.12 8.46
C VAL A 91 14.12 15.05 6.95
N VAL A 92 14.96 14.12 6.50
CA VAL A 92 15.18 13.92 5.08
C VAL A 92 14.92 12.45 4.76
N TYR A 93 13.89 12.23 3.98
CA TYR A 93 13.60 10.96 3.36
C TYR A 93 14.06 10.99 1.91
N TYR A 94 14.53 9.87 1.41
CA TYR A 94 14.96 9.75 0.03
C TYR A 94 14.53 8.42 -0.57
N HIS A 95 14.42 8.42 -1.87
CA HIS A 95 14.00 7.29 -2.66
C HIS A 95 15.20 6.43 -3.05
N GLY A 96 15.27 5.25 -2.48
CA GLY A 96 16.31 4.28 -2.84
C GLY A 96 17.65 4.54 -2.15
N GLY A 97 18.74 4.27 -2.87
CA GLY A 97 20.11 4.35 -2.39
C GLY A 97 20.89 3.08 -2.71
N VAL A 98 22.21 3.10 -2.46
CA VAL A 98 23.06 1.92 -2.56
C VAL A 98 22.96 1.13 -1.26
N LYS A 99 22.53 -0.13 -1.34
CA LYS A 99 22.32 -1.03 -0.20
C LYS A 99 21.53 -0.36 0.95
N PRO A 100 20.27 0.06 0.71
CA PRO A 100 19.45 0.74 1.71
C PRO A 100 19.08 -0.20 2.87
N SER A 101 18.38 0.33 3.88
CA SER A 101 17.89 -0.49 4.98
C SER A 101 16.65 -1.30 4.59
N GLN A 102 16.23 -2.21 5.47
CA GLN A 102 14.97 -2.95 5.30
C GLN A 102 13.77 -2.00 5.21
N HIS A 103 13.82 -0.86 5.90
CA HIS A 103 12.73 0.13 5.92
C HIS A 103 12.44 0.72 4.54
N ALA A 104 13.45 0.88 3.66
CA ALA A 104 13.25 1.38 2.30
C ALA A 104 12.35 0.49 1.44
N TYR A 105 12.14 -0.76 1.84
CA TYR A 105 11.33 -1.74 1.10
C TYR A 105 10.05 -2.16 1.84
N GLN A 106 9.88 -1.76 3.11
CA GLN A 106 8.69 -2.12 3.87
C GLN A 106 7.53 -1.18 3.53
N VAL A 107 6.51 -1.72 2.91
CA VAL A 107 5.31 -0.99 2.52
C VAL A 107 4.06 -1.60 3.14
N PRO A 108 3.07 -0.77 3.50
CA PRO A 108 1.79 -1.28 3.93
C PRO A 108 1.05 -1.92 2.76
N MET A 109 0.45 -3.08 3.01
CA MET A 109 -0.44 -3.74 2.07
C MET A 109 -1.59 -4.40 2.82
N PHE A 110 -2.81 -4.17 2.37
CA PHE A 110 -3.99 -4.80 2.95
C PHE A 110 -5.12 -4.96 1.95
N VAL A 111 -6.05 -5.83 2.28
CA VAL A 111 -7.33 -5.97 1.59
C VAL A 111 -8.45 -5.67 2.58
N TRP A 112 -9.32 -4.76 2.21
CA TRP A 112 -10.52 -4.42 2.94
C TRP A 112 -11.75 -4.96 2.20
N TYR A 113 -12.74 -5.39 2.95
CA TYR A 113 -14.02 -5.90 2.43
C TYR A 113 -15.17 -5.13 3.09
N SER A 114 -16.16 -4.74 2.28
CA SER A 114 -17.41 -4.19 2.81
C SER A 114 -18.23 -5.25 3.53
N LYS A 115 -19.16 -4.81 4.38
CA LYS A 115 -20.10 -5.70 5.07
C LYS A 115 -21.02 -6.50 4.14
N GLN A 116 -21.12 -6.09 2.87
CA GLN A 116 -21.92 -6.78 1.85
C GLN A 116 -21.18 -7.95 1.21
N VAL A 117 -19.90 -8.13 1.49
CA VAL A 117 -19.13 -9.30 1.04
C VAL A 117 -19.36 -10.46 1.99
N ALA A 118 -19.91 -11.55 1.47
CA ALA A 118 -20.13 -12.75 2.26
C ALA A 118 -18.79 -13.41 2.65
N LYS A 119 -18.60 -13.67 3.95
CA LYS A 119 -17.42 -14.37 4.50
C LYS A 119 -16.09 -13.71 4.10
N PRO A 120 -15.86 -12.45 4.45
CA PRO A 120 -14.56 -11.83 4.22
C PRO A 120 -13.50 -12.60 5.02
N GLU A 121 -12.31 -12.70 4.44
CA GLU A 121 -11.15 -13.21 5.17
C GLU A 121 -10.64 -12.16 6.15
N ASN A 122 -10.37 -12.59 7.37
CA ASN A 122 -9.75 -11.74 8.37
C ASN A 122 -8.39 -12.32 8.78
N GLY A 123 -7.52 -11.45 9.23
CA GLY A 123 -6.23 -11.79 9.81
C GLY A 123 -5.05 -11.36 8.96
N GLU A 124 -3.89 -11.69 9.44
CA GLU A 124 -2.60 -11.23 8.94
C GLU A 124 -1.83 -12.38 8.27
N VAL A 125 -1.09 -12.06 7.22
CA VAL A 125 -0.05 -12.92 6.64
C VAL A 125 1.28 -12.48 7.26
N LYS A 126 1.79 -13.26 8.21
CA LYS A 126 3.03 -12.94 8.95
C LYS A 126 4.31 -13.27 8.17
N ALA A 127 4.21 -13.99 7.06
CA ALA A 127 5.35 -14.33 6.24
C ALA A 127 5.74 -13.15 5.32
N LEU A 128 7.02 -13.04 4.99
CA LEU A 128 7.52 -12.04 4.06
C LEU A 128 6.86 -12.23 2.69
N TYR A 129 6.32 -11.15 2.16
CA TYR A 129 5.68 -11.11 0.86
C TYR A 129 6.34 -10.04 -0.01
N SER A 130 6.70 -10.38 -1.24
CA SER A 130 7.25 -9.43 -2.21
C SER A 130 6.16 -8.87 -3.11
N THR A 131 6.14 -7.56 -3.31
CA THR A 131 5.27 -6.88 -4.30
C THR A 131 5.51 -7.34 -5.73
N ALA A 132 6.63 -7.99 -6.02
CA ALA A 132 6.87 -8.70 -7.29
C ALA A 132 5.78 -9.75 -7.60
N HIS A 133 5.10 -10.26 -6.59
CA HIS A 133 3.98 -11.20 -6.73
C HIS A 133 2.60 -10.52 -6.85
N ASN A 134 2.54 -9.20 -6.83
CA ASN A 134 1.26 -8.48 -6.86
C ASN A 134 0.44 -8.83 -8.11
N PHE A 135 1.07 -9.06 -9.26
CA PHE A 135 0.33 -9.47 -10.45
C PHE A 135 -0.48 -10.76 -10.22
N GLN A 136 0.14 -11.77 -9.62
CA GLN A 136 -0.55 -13.04 -9.33
C GLN A 136 -1.62 -12.87 -8.26
N LEU A 137 -1.35 -12.10 -7.21
CA LEU A 137 -2.31 -11.84 -6.14
C LEU A 137 -3.52 -11.04 -6.64
N MET A 138 -3.28 -9.99 -7.44
CA MET A 138 -4.33 -9.16 -8.04
C MET A 138 -5.20 -9.96 -9.00
N ARG A 139 -4.59 -10.79 -9.85
CA ARG A 139 -5.32 -11.70 -10.74
C ARG A 139 -6.26 -12.62 -9.95
N TYR A 140 -5.75 -13.17 -8.84
CA TYR A 140 -6.56 -13.99 -7.95
C TYR A 140 -7.70 -13.20 -7.30
N TRP A 141 -7.40 -12.00 -6.77
CA TRP A 141 -8.39 -11.11 -6.16
C TRP A 141 -9.50 -10.73 -7.14
N LEU A 142 -9.17 -10.51 -8.40
CA LEU A 142 -10.13 -10.23 -9.48
C LEU A 142 -10.92 -11.47 -9.94
N GLY A 143 -10.60 -12.65 -9.44
CA GLY A 143 -11.23 -13.92 -9.86
C GLY A 143 -10.79 -14.40 -11.24
N ILE A 144 -9.71 -13.87 -11.79
CA ILE A 144 -9.13 -14.29 -13.07
C ILE A 144 -8.33 -15.58 -12.85
N ARG A 145 -8.69 -16.64 -13.55
CA ARG A 145 -8.06 -17.96 -13.47
C ARG A 145 -7.40 -18.34 -14.78
N LEU A 146 -6.27 -19.03 -14.69
CA LEU A 146 -5.66 -19.67 -15.84
C LEU A 146 -6.24 -21.08 -16.04
N PRO A 147 -6.22 -21.60 -17.26
CA PRO A 147 -6.60 -22.99 -17.50
C PRO A 147 -5.80 -23.93 -16.61
N ASN A 148 -6.48 -24.94 -16.04
CA ASN A 148 -5.89 -25.97 -15.18
C ASN A 148 -5.25 -25.46 -13.87
N GLU A 149 -5.50 -24.21 -13.46
CA GLU A 149 -5.01 -23.67 -12.21
C GLU A 149 -5.88 -24.11 -11.03
N THR A 150 -5.30 -24.87 -10.11
CA THR A 150 -5.90 -25.16 -8.80
C THR A 150 -5.58 -23.98 -7.88
N LEU A 151 -6.60 -23.24 -7.50
CA LEU A 151 -6.44 -22.08 -6.63
C LEU A 151 -6.73 -22.46 -5.17
N PRO A 152 -5.95 -21.92 -4.22
CA PRO A 152 -6.30 -22.02 -2.80
C PRO A 152 -7.63 -21.33 -2.55
N GLY A 153 -8.32 -21.76 -1.50
CA GLY A 153 -9.68 -21.29 -1.20
C GLY A 153 -9.79 -19.81 -0.87
N THR A 154 -8.68 -19.15 -0.49
CA THR A 154 -8.69 -17.79 0.05
C THR A 154 -7.54 -16.93 -0.45
N LEU A 155 -7.74 -15.60 -0.49
CA LEU A 155 -6.70 -14.64 -0.88
C LEU A 155 -5.51 -14.68 0.11
N LYS A 156 -5.79 -14.85 1.40
CA LYS A 156 -4.79 -15.01 2.45
C LYS A 156 -3.93 -16.26 2.21
N SER A 157 -4.54 -17.39 1.89
CA SER A 157 -3.82 -18.61 1.55
C SER A 157 -2.94 -18.41 0.32
N ARG A 158 -3.42 -17.68 -0.68
CA ARG A 158 -2.63 -17.36 -1.87
C ARG A 158 -1.43 -16.46 -1.55
N ALA A 159 -1.63 -15.41 -0.76
CA ALA A 159 -0.54 -14.55 -0.30
C ALA A 159 0.51 -15.34 0.49
N SER A 160 0.09 -16.24 1.37
CA SER A 160 0.98 -17.12 2.13
C SER A 160 1.78 -18.08 1.24
N GLN A 161 1.19 -18.60 0.16
CA GLN A 161 1.90 -19.45 -0.80
C GLN A 161 2.95 -18.68 -1.63
N LEU A 162 2.69 -17.41 -1.90
CA LEU A 162 3.62 -16.53 -2.61
C LEU A 162 4.70 -15.95 -1.70
N ALA A 163 4.57 -16.14 -0.39
CA ALA A 163 5.56 -15.66 0.57
C ALA A 163 6.83 -16.52 0.54
N GLY A 164 7.97 -15.91 0.88
CA GLY A 164 9.25 -16.64 0.90
C GLY A 164 10.46 -15.74 0.94
N GLN A 165 11.45 -16.05 0.13
CA GLN A 165 12.60 -15.17 -0.08
C GLN A 165 12.15 -13.90 -0.80
N VAL A 166 12.65 -12.76 -0.35
CA VAL A 166 12.31 -11.46 -0.92
C VAL A 166 13.58 -10.83 -1.47
N PRO A 167 13.90 -11.08 -2.77
CA PRO A 167 14.95 -10.34 -3.43
C PRO A 167 14.51 -8.88 -3.61
N VAL A 168 15.40 -7.96 -3.33
CA VAL A 168 15.21 -6.52 -3.50
C VAL A 168 16.35 -5.94 -4.32
N LEU A 169 16.05 -4.89 -5.08
CA LEU A 169 17.01 -4.20 -5.93
C LEU A 169 17.33 -2.83 -5.33
N ASP A 170 18.60 -2.46 -5.36
CA ASP A 170 19.00 -1.08 -5.07
C ASP A 170 19.07 -0.22 -6.35
N THR A 171 19.46 1.04 -6.20
CA THR A 171 19.57 2.00 -7.33
C THR A 171 20.68 1.64 -8.33
N THR A 172 21.58 0.70 -8.00
CA THR A 172 22.62 0.16 -8.89
C THR A 172 22.20 -1.13 -9.58
N ASN A 173 20.96 -1.58 -9.41
CA ASN A 173 20.43 -2.88 -9.84
C ASN A 173 21.14 -4.07 -9.16
N THR A 174 21.76 -3.85 -8.01
CA THR A 174 22.31 -4.96 -7.22
C THR A 174 21.19 -5.64 -6.45
N VAL A 175 21.14 -6.97 -6.53
CA VAL A 175 20.13 -7.80 -5.86
C VAL A 175 20.64 -8.22 -4.48
N TYR A 176 19.81 -8.02 -3.48
CA TYR A 176 20.04 -8.49 -2.10
C TYR A 176 18.87 -9.38 -1.65
N ASP A 177 19.13 -10.30 -0.74
CA ASP A 177 18.06 -10.85 0.10
C ASP A 177 17.70 -9.78 1.14
N TRP A 178 16.40 -9.41 1.23
CA TRP A 178 15.93 -8.41 2.17
C TRP A 178 16.39 -8.67 3.61
N LYS A 179 16.48 -9.94 4.04
CA LYS A 179 16.95 -10.33 5.38
C LYS A 179 18.41 -9.97 5.66
N GLN A 180 19.22 -9.78 4.61
CA GLN A 180 20.64 -9.43 4.71
C GLN A 180 20.89 -7.92 4.81
N LEU A 181 19.84 -7.11 4.62
CA LEU A 181 19.93 -5.68 4.77
C LEU A 181 19.90 -5.29 6.26
N ARG A 182 20.51 -4.15 6.59
CA ARG A 182 20.41 -3.58 7.94
C ARG A 182 18.94 -3.26 8.27
N ARG A 183 18.63 -3.38 9.53
CA ARG A 183 17.32 -2.97 10.08
C ARG A 183 17.26 -1.46 10.22
#